data_8090b3f272ea854d92d341f6fedadd13
#
_entry.id   8090b3f272ea854d92d341f6fedadd13
#
_cell.length_a   1.000
_cell.length_b   1.000
_cell.length_c   1.000
_cell.angle_alpha   90.00
_cell.angle_beta   90.00
_cell.angle_gamma   90.00
#
_symmetry.space_group_name_H-M   'P 1'
#
loop_
_entity.id
_entity.type
_entity.pdbx_description
1 polymer ?
#
loop_
_entity_poly.entity_id
_entity_poly.type
_entity_poly.pdbx_seq_one_letter_code
_entity_poly.pdbx_strand_id
1 'polypeptide(L)'
;MTNNYKVKVQVAIEEYTDATTDGPRQGGVGAFEWVISAQQDRSIDECEQIVLRTNYAALRDALAHHLSLVSQQYALETAGSLAECDVNPYRVEGEVGRITFEAYWVAKATDDTARGLFPALHAKEWYRTTGFKELALVHGTVEESYRKTAELINRLRHQEDATPSRTLRENTEDEGRQVLAYMEQQATVILQEHGFTPQGAPTEAATDCSQQALVTLPSEQVAQAIQACAPAPELVAEMRRNPVTYEDPTPSTSVSLDDVNVKRQKATRKAATEPTQEHKLVHNTIAHIAHAGQAYVINGHGVAQVLQLVLAFLLHNQLLTDNLLFFVDGQRTLYTAILGAFAWLLSFQIVLDWFHLAKRCQEQLSLAMKGREIRNALLKQLFPCLWHGCVGRAIALL
;
A
#
# COMPACT_ATOMS: atom_id res chain seq x y z
N MET A 1 42.55 -7.90 -42.93
CA MET A 1 41.34 -8.72 -42.83
C MET A 1 40.74 -8.48 -41.43
N THR A 2 39.63 -7.76 -41.33
CA THR A 2 38.94 -7.53 -40.06
C THR A 2 38.16 -8.79 -39.73
N ASN A 3 38.52 -9.45 -38.63
CA ASN A 3 37.77 -10.60 -38.14
C ASN A 3 36.40 -10.12 -37.60
N ASN A 4 35.34 -10.55 -38.24
CA ASN A 4 33.97 -10.30 -37.73
C ASN A 4 33.62 -11.36 -36.71
N TYR A 5 33.40 -10.95 -35.47
CA TYR A 5 32.96 -11.82 -34.39
C TYR A 5 31.44 -11.72 -34.23
N LYS A 6 30.82 -12.83 -33.83
CA LYS A 6 29.39 -12.91 -33.51
C LYS A 6 29.23 -13.55 -32.14
N VAL A 7 28.32 -12.99 -31.31
CA VAL A 7 27.83 -13.68 -30.12
C VAL A 7 26.56 -14.42 -30.50
N LYS A 8 26.50 -15.68 -30.14
CA LYS A 8 25.34 -16.56 -30.43
C LYS A 8 24.68 -16.93 -29.09
N VAL A 9 23.40 -16.67 -28.96
CA VAL A 9 22.57 -17.16 -27.85
C VAL A 9 21.68 -18.25 -28.43
N GLN A 10 21.76 -19.45 -27.89
CA GLN A 10 20.97 -20.58 -28.30
C GLN A 10 20.17 -21.13 -27.13
N VAL A 11 18.85 -21.27 -27.29
CA VAL A 11 17.96 -21.94 -26.36
C VAL A 11 17.38 -23.16 -27.08
N ALA A 12 17.54 -24.33 -26.46
CA ALA A 12 16.94 -25.58 -26.96
C ALA A 12 15.83 -25.98 -25.96
N ILE A 13 14.69 -26.40 -26.49
CA ILE A 13 13.60 -27.01 -25.74
C ILE A 13 13.58 -28.46 -26.13
N GLU A 14 13.73 -29.35 -25.16
CA GLU A 14 13.84 -30.79 -25.38
C GLU A 14 12.71 -31.51 -24.62
N GLU A 15 12.19 -32.56 -25.19
CA GLU A 15 11.17 -33.42 -24.59
C GLU A 15 11.86 -34.47 -23.72
N TYR A 16 11.45 -34.57 -22.46
CA TYR A 16 11.93 -35.59 -21.52
C TYR A 16 10.85 -36.64 -21.29
N THR A 17 11.22 -37.88 -21.45
CA THR A 17 10.31 -39.01 -21.19
C THR A 17 10.32 -39.50 -19.72
N ASP A 18 11.25 -39.00 -18.90
CA ASP A 18 11.35 -39.36 -17.48
C ASP A 18 11.84 -38.16 -16.67
N ALA A 19 11.00 -37.71 -15.73
CA ALA A 19 11.29 -36.56 -14.86
C ALA A 19 12.41 -36.80 -13.83
N THR A 20 12.95 -38.03 -13.77
CA THR A 20 13.98 -38.43 -12.79
C THR A 20 15.39 -38.44 -13.34
N THR A 21 15.57 -38.23 -14.64
CA THR A 21 16.89 -38.25 -15.28
C THR A 21 17.30 -36.86 -15.75
N ASP A 22 18.30 -36.28 -15.08
CA ASP A 22 19.01 -35.09 -15.54
C ASP A 22 19.81 -35.43 -16.83
N GLY A 23 19.31 -35.01 -17.97
CA GLY A 23 20.05 -35.14 -19.24
C GLY A 23 19.14 -35.15 -20.47
N PRO A 24 19.51 -34.39 -21.51
CA PRO A 24 18.71 -34.30 -22.72
C PRO A 24 18.65 -35.64 -23.47
N ARG A 25 17.45 -36.04 -23.88
CA ARG A 25 17.27 -37.12 -24.88
C ARG A 25 17.14 -36.51 -26.27
N GLN A 26 17.62 -37.22 -27.27
CA GLN A 26 17.57 -36.81 -28.69
C GLN A 26 16.13 -36.59 -29.16
N GLY A 27 15.77 -35.35 -29.43
CA GLY A 27 14.48 -34.95 -29.96
C GLY A 27 14.14 -33.52 -29.54
N GLY A 28 14.93 -32.53 -29.98
CA GLY A 28 14.63 -31.12 -29.71
C GLY A 28 13.33 -30.72 -30.39
N VAL A 29 12.37 -30.19 -29.59
CA VAL A 29 11.05 -29.71 -30.06
C VAL A 29 11.15 -28.30 -30.64
N GLY A 30 12.22 -27.57 -30.31
CA GLY A 30 12.52 -26.24 -30.85
C GLY A 30 13.90 -25.75 -30.46
N ALA A 31 14.54 -25.03 -31.34
CA ALA A 31 15.78 -24.30 -31.06
C ALA A 31 15.66 -22.89 -31.59
N PHE A 32 15.99 -21.92 -30.72
CA PHE A 32 16.00 -20.51 -31.07
C PHE A 32 17.44 -20.01 -31.06
N GLU A 33 17.81 -19.24 -32.06
CA GLU A 33 19.14 -18.70 -32.21
C GLU A 33 19.08 -17.18 -32.41
N TRP A 34 19.74 -16.43 -31.53
CA TRP A 34 19.94 -14.99 -31.67
C TRP A 34 21.41 -14.72 -31.91
N VAL A 35 21.70 -13.95 -32.95
CA VAL A 35 23.05 -13.62 -33.35
C VAL A 35 23.29 -12.12 -33.18
N ILE A 36 24.28 -11.78 -32.35
CA ILE A 36 24.73 -10.42 -32.17
C ILE A 36 26.03 -10.22 -32.94
N SER A 37 26.00 -9.35 -33.95
CA SER A 37 27.23 -9.03 -34.73
C SER A 37 28.09 -8.07 -33.91
N ALA A 38 29.37 -8.39 -33.72
CA ALA A 38 30.34 -7.49 -33.12
C ALA A 38 30.69 -6.38 -34.14
N GLN A 39 30.56 -5.12 -33.71
CA GLN A 39 30.98 -3.94 -34.46
C GLN A 39 32.04 -3.20 -33.65
N GLN A 40 33.15 -2.82 -34.27
CA GLN A 40 34.29 -2.23 -33.58
C GLN A 40 34.06 -0.82 -33.09
N ASP A 41 33.06 -0.13 -33.62
CA ASP A 41 32.70 1.26 -33.33
C ASP A 41 31.65 1.43 -32.21
N ARG A 42 31.18 0.33 -31.64
CA ARG A 42 30.22 0.36 -30.51
C ARG A 42 30.92 0.61 -29.19
N SER A 43 30.31 1.46 -28.36
CA SER A 43 30.70 1.62 -26.96
C SER A 43 30.41 0.35 -26.14
N ILE A 44 31.06 0.22 -24.99
CA ILE A 44 30.79 -0.89 -24.05
C ILE A 44 29.32 -0.89 -23.62
N ASP A 45 28.77 0.31 -23.33
CA ASP A 45 27.38 0.47 -22.92
C ASP A 45 26.40 0.00 -24.00
N GLU A 46 26.66 0.30 -25.27
CA GLU A 46 25.88 -0.18 -26.39
C GLU A 46 25.95 -1.71 -26.55
N CYS A 47 27.13 -2.29 -26.35
CA CYS A 47 27.31 -3.74 -26.36
C CYS A 47 26.53 -4.41 -25.23
N GLU A 48 26.60 -3.87 -24.01
CA GLU A 48 25.84 -4.36 -22.86
C GLU A 48 24.32 -4.33 -23.14
N GLN A 49 23.79 -3.20 -23.61
CA GLN A 49 22.37 -3.04 -23.91
C GLN A 49 21.88 -4.01 -24.97
N ILE A 50 22.68 -4.25 -26.00
CA ILE A 50 22.36 -5.22 -27.06
C ILE A 50 22.31 -6.64 -26.52
N VAL A 51 23.29 -7.04 -25.70
CA VAL A 51 23.35 -8.36 -25.07
C VAL A 51 22.13 -8.56 -24.14
N LEU A 52 21.83 -7.58 -23.28
CA LEU A 52 20.69 -7.67 -22.38
C LEU A 52 19.36 -7.77 -23.14
N ARG A 53 19.12 -6.90 -24.13
CA ARG A 53 17.91 -6.94 -24.96
C ARG A 53 17.74 -8.30 -25.64
N THR A 54 18.82 -8.85 -26.19
CA THR A 54 18.80 -10.13 -26.88
C THR A 54 18.49 -11.27 -25.90
N ASN A 55 19.11 -11.28 -24.71
CA ASN A 55 18.83 -12.30 -23.71
C ASN A 55 17.38 -12.25 -23.23
N TYR A 56 16.84 -11.07 -22.93
CA TYR A 56 15.44 -10.94 -22.53
C TYR A 56 14.46 -11.34 -23.66
N ALA A 57 14.79 -11.05 -24.91
CA ALA A 57 14.00 -11.53 -26.06
C ALA A 57 14.03 -13.06 -26.15
N ALA A 58 15.21 -13.66 -26.01
CA ALA A 58 15.39 -15.11 -26.02
C ALA A 58 14.57 -15.80 -24.90
N LEU A 59 14.61 -15.25 -23.70
CA LEU A 59 13.82 -15.79 -22.56
C LEU A 59 12.31 -15.69 -22.82
N ARG A 60 11.83 -14.58 -23.40
CA ARG A 60 10.41 -14.43 -23.74
C ARG A 60 9.97 -15.45 -24.80
N ASP A 61 10.76 -15.62 -25.85
CA ASP A 61 10.44 -16.55 -26.94
C ASP A 61 10.46 -17.99 -26.43
N ALA A 62 11.45 -18.37 -25.62
CA ALA A 62 11.52 -19.69 -25.01
C ALA A 62 10.30 -19.97 -24.11
N LEU A 63 9.92 -19.00 -23.28
CA LEU A 63 8.75 -19.16 -22.40
C LEU A 63 7.44 -19.19 -23.21
N ALA A 64 7.31 -18.38 -24.26
CA ALA A 64 6.16 -18.41 -25.15
C ALA A 64 5.98 -19.78 -25.80
N HIS A 65 7.07 -20.34 -26.30
CA HIS A 65 7.07 -21.67 -26.94
C HIS A 65 6.74 -22.78 -25.92
N HIS A 66 7.37 -22.74 -24.75
CA HIS A 66 7.08 -23.69 -23.65
C HIS A 66 5.58 -23.67 -23.27
N LEU A 67 5.01 -22.47 -23.05
CA LEU A 67 3.59 -22.33 -22.71
C LEU A 67 2.65 -22.82 -23.82
N SER A 68 3.03 -22.61 -25.08
CA SER A 68 2.28 -23.14 -26.23
C SER A 68 2.29 -24.67 -26.25
N LEU A 69 3.44 -25.30 -26.00
CA LEU A 69 3.56 -26.77 -25.92
C LEU A 69 2.73 -27.32 -24.73
N VAL A 70 2.82 -26.74 -23.57
CA VAL A 70 2.02 -27.16 -22.39
C VAL A 70 0.52 -27.03 -22.70
N SER A 71 0.10 -25.94 -23.34
CA SER A 71 -1.29 -25.74 -23.73
C SER A 71 -1.75 -26.79 -24.76
N GLN A 72 -0.90 -27.09 -25.74
CA GLN A 72 -1.15 -28.12 -26.73
C GLN A 72 -1.27 -29.52 -26.13
N GLN A 73 -0.35 -29.87 -25.22
CA GLN A 73 -0.39 -31.16 -24.51
C GLN A 73 -1.67 -31.31 -23.69
N TYR A 74 -2.03 -30.28 -22.91
CA TYR A 74 -3.27 -30.26 -22.13
C TYR A 74 -4.51 -30.44 -23.03
N ALA A 75 -4.55 -29.79 -24.19
CA ALA A 75 -5.63 -29.92 -25.16
C ALA A 75 -5.74 -31.34 -25.71
N LEU A 76 -4.60 -31.99 -26.06
CA LEU A 76 -4.58 -33.37 -26.48
C LEU A 76 -5.06 -34.36 -25.43
N GLU A 77 -4.63 -34.15 -24.17
CA GLU A 77 -5.03 -35.00 -23.05
C GLU A 77 -6.52 -34.84 -22.70
N THR A 78 -7.08 -33.62 -22.87
CA THR A 78 -8.47 -33.32 -22.48
C THR A 78 -9.47 -33.55 -23.59
N ALA A 79 -9.19 -33.11 -24.81
CA ALA A 79 -10.09 -33.21 -25.95
C ALA A 79 -9.76 -34.41 -26.90
N GLY A 80 -8.59 -35.03 -26.72
CA GLY A 80 -8.14 -36.13 -27.59
C GLY A 80 -7.70 -35.70 -29.00
N SER A 81 -8.04 -34.48 -29.41
CA SER A 81 -7.70 -33.94 -30.74
C SER A 81 -7.55 -32.43 -30.70
N LEU A 82 -6.50 -31.89 -31.31
CA LEU A 82 -6.31 -30.45 -31.45
C LEU A 82 -7.30 -29.82 -32.47
N ALA A 83 -7.92 -30.61 -33.36
CA ALA A 83 -8.89 -30.09 -34.31
C ALA A 83 -10.20 -29.63 -33.67
N GLU A 84 -10.47 -30.06 -32.43
CA GLU A 84 -11.64 -29.68 -31.64
C GLU A 84 -11.40 -28.47 -30.74
N CYS A 85 -10.22 -27.88 -30.76
CA CYS A 85 -9.80 -26.78 -29.91
C CYS A 85 -9.80 -25.46 -30.69
N ASP A 86 -10.25 -24.41 -30.01
CA ASP A 86 -10.06 -23.02 -30.48
C ASP A 86 -8.63 -22.59 -30.19
N VAL A 87 -7.92 -22.03 -31.15
CA VAL A 87 -6.57 -21.51 -30.98
C VAL A 87 -6.60 -20.00 -31.00
N ASN A 88 -6.22 -19.38 -29.90
CA ASN A 88 -6.20 -17.91 -29.77
C ASN A 88 -4.92 -17.45 -29.09
N PRO A 89 -4.41 -16.26 -29.44
CA PRO A 89 -3.27 -15.69 -28.73
C PRO A 89 -3.64 -15.37 -27.27
N TYR A 90 -2.80 -15.85 -26.37
CA TYR A 90 -2.93 -15.57 -24.94
C TYR A 90 -1.75 -14.72 -24.46
N ARG A 91 -2.03 -13.75 -23.58
CA ARG A 91 -1.04 -12.81 -23.08
C ARG A 91 -0.67 -13.09 -21.63
N VAL A 92 0.63 -13.11 -21.37
CA VAL A 92 1.21 -13.20 -20.03
C VAL A 92 2.08 -11.97 -19.78
N GLU A 93 1.85 -11.28 -18.69
CA GLU A 93 2.78 -10.27 -18.14
C GLU A 93 3.66 -10.96 -17.11
N GLY A 94 4.94 -11.11 -17.43
CA GLY A 94 5.93 -11.77 -16.57
C GLY A 94 7.08 -10.84 -16.21
N GLU A 95 7.99 -11.31 -15.36
CA GLU A 95 9.22 -10.58 -14.99
C GLU A 95 10.11 -10.27 -16.20
N VAL A 96 10.19 -11.21 -17.12
CA VAL A 96 11.01 -11.07 -18.35
C VAL A 96 10.35 -10.18 -19.41
N GLY A 97 9.12 -9.75 -19.22
CA GLY A 97 8.38 -8.93 -20.16
C GLY A 97 7.00 -9.50 -20.49
N ARG A 98 6.35 -8.85 -21.45
CA ARG A 98 5.11 -9.33 -22.04
C ARG A 98 5.41 -10.46 -23.01
N ILE A 99 4.71 -11.56 -22.81
CA ILE A 99 4.78 -12.77 -23.61
C ILE A 99 3.42 -12.99 -24.27
N THR A 100 3.41 -13.37 -25.54
CA THR A 100 2.19 -13.78 -26.25
C THR A 100 2.45 -15.13 -26.90
N PHE A 101 1.57 -16.10 -26.67
CA PHE A 101 1.69 -17.44 -27.24
C PHE A 101 0.32 -17.92 -27.70
N GLU A 102 0.32 -18.91 -28.59
CA GLU A 102 -0.91 -19.57 -29.05
C GLU A 102 -1.40 -20.54 -27.96
N ALA A 103 -2.59 -20.28 -27.44
CA ALA A 103 -3.21 -21.09 -26.41
C ALA A 103 -4.38 -21.88 -27.00
N TYR A 104 -4.47 -23.15 -26.64
CA TYR A 104 -5.51 -24.07 -27.05
C TYR A 104 -6.64 -24.09 -26.01
N TRP A 105 -7.85 -23.73 -26.44
CA TRP A 105 -9.04 -23.67 -25.60
C TRP A 105 -9.90 -24.90 -25.84
N VAL A 106 -10.14 -25.68 -24.79
CA VAL A 106 -10.92 -26.90 -24.83
C VAL A 106 -12.34 -26.69 -24.29
N ALA A 107 -13.32 -27.45 -24.79
CA ALA A 107 -14.65 -27.46 -24.24
C ALA A 107 -14.62 -27.93 -22.77
N LYS A 108 -15.39 -27.27 -21.89
CA LYS A 108 -15.51 -27.71 -20.50
C LYS A 108 -16.48 -28.89 -20.42
N ALA A 109 -16.12 -29.89 -19.64
CA ALA A 109 -16.95 -31.09 -19.44
C ALA A 109 -18.36 -30.78 -18.87
N THR A 110 -18.52 -29.64 -18.21
CA THR A 110 -19.80 -29.20 -17.59
C THR A 110 -20.66 -28.33 -18.49
N ASP A 111 -20.10 -27.80 -19.59
CA ASP A 111 -20.79 -26.90 -20.52
C ASP A 111 -20.03 -26.88 -21.87
N ASP A 112 -20.62 -27.48 -22.88
CA ASP A 112 -20.04 -27.59 -24.23
C ASP A 112 -19.79 -26.22 -24.90
N THR A 113 -20.46 -25.17 -24.45
CA THR A 113 -20.27 -23.80 -24.94
C THR A 113 -19.15 -23.07 -24.22
N ALA A 114 -18.75 -23.51 -23.03
CA ALA A 114 -17.66 -22.92 -22.27
C ALA A 114 -16.31 -23.50 -22.69
N ARG A 115 -15.33 -22.63 -22.95
CA ARG A 115 -13.97 -23.00 -23.27
C ARG A 115 -13.06 -22.78 -22.04
N GLY A 116 -12.06 -23.63 -21.88
CA GLY A 116 -11.09 -23.57 -20.80
C GLY A 116 -9.67 -23.69 -21.28
N LEU A 117 -8.74 -23.12 -20.52
CA LEU A 117 -7.30 -23.28 -20.69
C LEU A 117 -6.77 -24.29 -19.67
N PHE A 118 -5.51 -24.69 -19.81
CA PHE A 118 -4.87 -25.52 -18.79
C PHE A 118 -4.89 -24.82 -17.40
N PRO A 119 -4.92 -25.59 -16.29
CA PRO A 119 -5.27 -25.06 -14.95
C PRO A 119 -4.39 -23.93 -14.43
N ALA A 120 -3.15 -23.84 -14.88
CA ALA A 120 -2.24 -22.76 -14.47
C ALA A 120 -2.65 -21.38 -15.03
N LEU A 121 -3.47 -21.35 -16.09
CA LEU A 121 -4.01 -20.13 -16.68
C LEU A 121 -5.51 -20.06 -16.44
N HIS A 122 -5.95 -19.03 -15.78
CA HIS A 122 -7.37 -18.78 -15.61
C HIS A 122 -8.01 -18.33 -16.94
N ALA A 123 -9.32 -18.58 -17.11
CA ALA A 123 -10.09 -18.29 -18.33
C ALA A 123 -10.27 -16.78 -18.62
N LYS A 124 -9.23 -15.95 -18.42
CA LYS A 124 -9.17 -14.55 -18.83
C LYS A 124 -8.28 -14.44 -20.06
N GLU A 125 -8.46 -13.40 -20.85
CA GLU A 125 -7.65 -13.15 -22.06
C GLU A 125 -6.17 -12.86 -21.76
N TRP A 126 -5.79 -12.74 -20.51
CA TRP A 126 -4.42 -12.41 -20.07
C TRP A 126 -4.17 -12.83 -18.62
N TYR A 127 -2.91 -13.05 -18.28
CA TYR A 127 -2.43 -13.45 -16.96
C TYR A 127 -1.27 -12.55 -16.50
N ARG A 128 -1.20 -12.28 -15.20
CA ARG A 128 -0.06 -11.61 -14.56
C ARG A 128 0.63 -12.60 -13.63
N THR A 129 1.93 -12.83 -13.84
CA THR A 129 2.70 -13.70 -12.96
C THR A 129 2.89 -13.05 -11.59
N THR A 130 3.13 -13.85 -10.57
CA THR A 130 3.41 -13.34 -9.20
C THR A 130 4.63 -12.42 -9.20
N GLY A 131 5.71 -12.80 -9.90
CA GLY A 131 6.90 -11.95 -10.00
C GLY A 131 6.65 -10.61 -10.70
N PHE A 132 5.81 -10.60 -11.76
CA PHE A 132 5.40 -9.31 -12.34
C PHE A 132 4.59 -8.45 -11.37
N LYS A 133 3.68 -9.05 -10.60
CA LYS A 133 2.88 -8.34 -9.60
C LYS A 133 3.76 -7.73 -8.52
N GLU A 134 4.72 -8.50 -8.01
CA GLU A 134 5.70 -8.04 -7.03
C GLU A 134 6.54 -6.88 -7.57
N LEU A 135 7.11 -7.03 -8.76
CA LEU A 135 7.88 -5.99 -9.44
C LEU A 135 7.05 -4.69 -9.59
N ALA A 136 5.79 -4.83 -10.02
CA ALA A 136 4.87 -3.71 -10.22
C ALA A 136 4.53 -3.00 -8.91
N LEU A 137 4.32 -3.74 -7.83
CA LEU A 137 4.00 -3.19 -6.51
C LEU A 137 5.21 -2.50 -5.89
N VAL A 138 6.38 -3.14 -5.88
CA VAL A 138 7.62 -2.56 -5.31
C VAL A 138 7.95 -1.23 -5.98
N HIS A 139 7.98 -1.18 -7.31
CA HIS A 139 8.27 0.06 -8.02
C HIS A 139 7.11 1.05 -8.02
N GLY A 140 5.86 0.58 -8.02
CA GLY A 140 4.67 1.43 -7.97
C GLY A 140 4.49 2.19 -6.66
N THR A 141 5.06 1.71 -5.56
CA THR A 141 5.04 2.38 -4.26
C THR A 141 6.15 3.42 -4.08
N VAL A 142 7.24 3.32 -4.86
CA VAL A 142 8.40 4.21 -4.76
C VAL A 142 8.32 5.36 -5.76
N GLU A 143 7.80 5.10 -6.95
CA GLU A 143 7.73 6.10 -8.02
C GLU A 143 6.56 7.05 -7.86
N GLU A 144 6.74 8.30 -8.29
CA GLU A 144 5.74 9.37 -8.18
C GLU A 144 4.46 9.12 -9.02
N SER A 145 4.53 8.27 -10.03
CA SER A 145 3.39 8.01 -10.91
C SER A 145 3.50 6.67 -11.65
N TYR A 146 2.36 6.05 -11.92
CA TYR A 146 2.29 4.83 -12.73
C TYR A 146 2.92 4.97 -14.12
N ARG A 147 3.02 6.18 -14.68
CA ARG A 147 3.71 6.41 -15.95
C ARG A 147 5.22 6.21 -15.78
N LYS A 148 5.84 6.83 -14.76
CA LYS A 148 7.26 6.64 -14.47
C LYS A 148 7.56 5.19 -14.10
N THR A 149 6.68 4.55 -13.32
CA THR A 149 6.78 3.12 -13.01
C THR A 149 6.76 2.27 -14.29
N ALA A 150 5.87 2.56 -15.24
CA ALA A 150 5.79 1.84 -16.51
C ALA A 150 7.07 2.01 -17.35
N GLU A 151 7.58 3.24 -17.44
CA GLU A 151 8.84 3.56 -18.13
C GLU A 151 10.02 2.78 -17.51
N LEU A 152 10.10 2.76 -16.16
CA LEU A 152 11.15 2.04 -15.44
C LEU A 152 11.05 0.52 -15.67
N ILE A 153 9.86 -0.08 -15.49
CA ILE A 153 9.65 -1.52 -15.66
C ILE A 153 9.94 -1.94 -17.10
N ASN A 154 9.48 -1.18 -18.10
CA ASN A 154 9.75 -1.47 -19.51
C ASN A 154 11.25 -1.40 -19.80
N ARG A 155 11.97 -0.43 -19.24
CA ARG A 155 13.43 -0.31 -19.34
C ARG A 155 14.15 -1.50 -18.70
N LEU A 156 13.76 -1.90 -17.48
CA LEU A 156 14.37 -3.03 -16.77
C LEU A 156 14.15 -4.36 -17.51
N ARG A 157 13.02 -4.51 -18.20
CA ARG A 157 12.65 -5.70 -18.97
C ARG A 157 13.14 -5.65 -20.42
N HIS A 158 13.85 -4.60 -20.81
CA HIS A 158 14.32 -4.36 -22.17
C HIS A 158 13.23 -4.55 -23.24
N GLN A 159 12.03 -4.03 -22.96
CA GLN A 159 10.88 -4.13 -23.85
C GLN A 159 10.14 -2.79 -23.87
N GLU A 160 10.20 -2.09 -25.02
CA GLU A 160 9.57 -0.78 -25.17
C GLU A 160 8.04 -0.88 -25.14
N ASP A 161 7.39 0.05 -24.42
CA ASP A 161 5.93 0.23 -24.34
C ASP A 161 5.09 -1.04 -24.09
N ALA A 162 5.71 -2.11 -23.56
CA ALA A 162 5.03 -3.37 -23.35
C ALA A 162 4.00 -3.32 -22.23
N THR A 163 4.34 -2.66 -21.12
CA THR A 163 3.46 -2.52 -19.96
C THR A 163 2.96 -1.08 -19.85
N PRO A 164 1.70 -0.81 -20.18
CA PRO A 164 1.13 0.52 -20.03
C PRO A 164 0.86 0.86 -18.55
N SER A 165 0.89 2.13 -18.23
CA SER A 165 0.60 2.65 -16.87
C SER A 165 -0.77 2.23 -16.34
N ARG A 166 -1.74 2.01 -17.23
CA ARG A 166 -3.07 1.50 -16.87
C ARG A 166 -2.99 0.09 -16.27
N THR A 167 -2.19 -0.79 -16.86
CA THR A 167 -2.00 -2.17 -16.37
C THR A 167 -1.41 -2.19 -14.96
N LEU A 168 -0.44 -1.29 -14.68
CA LEU A 168 0.15 -1.16 -13.35
C LEU A 168 -0.87 -0.66 -12.33
N ARG A 169 -1.64 0.37 -12.70
CA ARG A 169 -2.71 0.88 -11.84
C ARG A 169 -3.73 -0.21 -11.50
N GLU A 170 -4.25 -0.91 -12.51
CA GLU A 170 -5.21 -2.00 -12.33
C GLU A 170 -4.63 -3.11 -11.44
N ASN A 171 -3.35 -3.46 -11.61
CA ASN A 171 -2.68 -4.42 -10.74
C ASN A 171 -2.62 -3.95 -9.28
N THR A 172 -2.21 -2.70 -9.06
CA THR A 172 -2.12 -2.14 -7.70
C THR A 172 -3.50 -2.05 -7.05
N GLU A 173 -4.53 -1.64 -7.81
CA GLU A 173 -5.91 -1.57 -7.32
C GLU A 173 -6.48 -2.97 -6.99
N ASP A 174 -6.18 -4.00 -7.81
CA ASP A 174 -6.62 -5.37 -7.59
C ASP A 174 -5.96 -5.99 -6.35
N GLU A 175 -4.65 -5.89 -6.25
CA GLU A 175 -3.90 -6.40 -5.09
C GLU A 175 -4.26 -5.64 -3.81
N GLY A 176 -4.42 -4.31 -3.89
CA GLY A 176 -4.86 -3.49 -2.77
C GLY A 176 -6.23 -3.90 -2.22
N ARG A 177 -7.18 -4.23 -3.11
CA ARG A 177 -8.49 -4.75 -2.69
C ARG A 177 -8.39 -6.10 -1.98
N GLN A 178 -7.53 -7.01 -2.47
CA GLN A 178 -7.33 -8.32 -1.84
C GLN A 178 -6.68 -8.17 -0.46
N VAL A 179 -5.66 -7.33 -0.33
CA VAL A 179 -5.01 -7.05 0.95
C VAL A 179 -6.00 -6.45 1.94
N LEU A 180 -6.80 -5.46 1.53
CA LEU A 180 -7.80 -4.84 2.39
C LEU A 180 -8.85 -5.85 2.86
N ALA A 181 -9.39 -6.67 1.95
CA ALA A 181 -10.37 -7.71 2.30
C ALA A 181 -9.77 -8.73 3.28
N TYR A 182 -8.52 -9.12 3.11
CA TYR A 182 -7.81 -9.98 4.05
C TYR A 182 -7.65 -9.32 5.43
N MET A 183 -7.23 -8.05 5.47
CA MET A 183 -7.10 -7.30 6.73
C MET A 183 -8.45 -7.19 7.46
N GLU A 184 -9.55 -6.91 6.76
CA GLU A 184 -10.89 -6.85 7.34
C GLU A 184 -11.33 -8.20 7.90
N GLN A 185 -11.05 -9.29 7.18
CA GLN A 185 -11.34 -10.64 7.66
C GLN A 185 -10.54 -10.96 8.93
N GLN A 186 -9.25 -10.68 8.96
CA GLN A 186 -8.41 -10.88 10.14
C GLN A 186 -8.87 -10.01 11.31
N ALA A 187 -9.16 -8.75 11.06
CA ALA A 187 -9.70 -7.86 12.08
C ALA A 187 -11.00 -8.38 12.69
N THR A 188 -11.90 -8.90 11.86
CA THR A 188 -13.16 -9.49 12.32
C THR A 188 -12.92 -10.68 13.26
N VAL A 189 -12.00 -11.57 12.90
CA VAL A 189 -11.64 -12.73 13.74
C VAL A 189 -11.08 -12.26 15.09
N ILE A 190 -10.09 -11.36 15.06
CA ILE A 190 -9.46 -10.83 16.28
C ILE A 190 -10.50 -10.15 17.18
N LEU A 191 -11.36 -9.31 16.62
CA LEU A 191 -12.40 -8.62 17.38
C LEU A 191 -13.34 -9.62 18.05
N GLN A 192 -13.79 -10.65 17.35
CA GLN A 192 -14.66 -11.69 17.89
C GLN A 192 -14.00 -12.50 19.01
N GLU A 193 -12.72 -12.87 18.85
CA GLU A 193 -11.91 -13.57 19.86
C GLU A 193 -11.79 -12.76 21.16
N HIS A 194 -11.76 -11.44 21.06
CA HIS A 194 -11.69 -10.53 22.21
C HIS A 194 -13.05 -10.02 22.71
N GLY A 195 -14.16 -10.60 22.25
CA GLY A 195 -15.49 -10.26 22.71
C GLY A 195 -16.05 -8.95 22.14
N PHE A 196 -15.64 -8.58 20.94
CA PHE A 196 -16.17 -7.43 20.20
C PHE A 196 -17.06 -7.88 19.03
N THR A 197 -17.98 -7.01 18.62
CA THR A 197 -18.68 -7.20 17.35
C THR A 197 -17.73 -7.00 16.16
N PRO A 198 -18.07 -7.50 14.96
CA PRO A 198 -17.28 -7.20 13.76
C PRO A 198 -17.07 -5.71 13.48
N GLN A 199 -17.93 -4.83 13.98
CA GLN A 199 -17.83 -3.38 13.86
C GLN A 199 -17.01 -2.72 14.98
N GLY A 200 -16.44 -3.51 15.92
CA GLY A 200 -15.58 -3.03 16.99
C GLY A 200 -16.35 -2.53 18.24
N ALA A 201 -17.65 -2.81 18.35
CA ALA A 201 -18.39 -2.51 19.57
C ALA A 201 -18.17 -3.63 20.61
N PRO A 202 -17.91 -3.29 21.90
CA PRO A 202 -17.74 -4.28 22.94
C PRO A 202 -19.05 -5.04 23.19
N THR A 203 -18.93 -6.34 23.49
CA THR A 203 -20.02 -7.18 24.00
C THR A 203 -19.85 -7.41 25.50
N GLU A 204 -20.77 -8.12 26.14
CA GLU A 204 -20.63 -8.51 27.57
C GLU A 204 -19.38 -9.39 27.80
N ALA A 205 -18.90 -10.07 26.77
CA ALA A 205 -17.70 -10.91 26.82
C ALA A 205 -16.43 -10.15 26.43
N ALA A 206 -16.47 -8.83 26.25
CA ALA A 206 -15.28 -8.05 25.90
C ALA A 206 -14.17 -8.27 26.93
N THR A 207 -12.96 -8.49 26.44
CA THR A 207 -11.78 -8.66 27.29
C THR A 207 -11.63 -7.42 28.18
N ASP A 208 -11.52 -7.64 29.48
CA ASP A 208 -11.17 -6.60 30.43
C ASP A 208 -9.73 -6.16 30.17
N CYS A 209 -9.58 -5.16 29.34
CA CYS A 209 -8.31 -4.51 29.09
C CYS A 209 -8.07 -3.59 30.30
N SER A 210 -7.67 -4.18 31.44
CA SER A 210 -7.33 -3.42 32.64
C SER A 210 -6.11 -2.55 32.34
N GLN A 211 -6.40 -1.32 31.96
CA GLN A 211 -5.37 -0.30 31.91
C GLN A 211 -4.85 -0.09 33.34
N GLN A 212 -3.55 0.01 33.47
CA GLN A 212 -2.98 0.48 34.74
C GLN A 212 -3.62 1.84 35.09
N ALA A 213 -4.07 1.96 36.30
CA ALA A 213 -4.61 3.24 36.76
C ALA A 213 -3.58 4.34 36.46
N LEU A 214 -4.04 5.44 35.87
CA LEU A 214 -3.21 6.61 35.59
C LEU A 214 -2.48 7.00 36.87
N VAL A 215 -1.16 6.87 36.89
CA VAL A 215 -0.37 7.25 38.08
C VAL A 215 -0.20 8.75 38.04
N THR A 216 -0.86 9.44 38.96
CA THR A 216 -0.64 10.87 39.16
C THR A 216 0.76 11.08 39.73
N LEU A 217 1.61 11.80 39.01
CA LEU A 217 2.96 12.10 39.46
C LEU A 217 2.93 12.98 40.73
N PRO A 218 3.83 12.76 41.68
CA PRO A 218 4.00 13.66 42.82
C PRO A 218 4.28 15.10 42.38
N SER A 219 3.80 16.07 43.13
CA SER A 219 3.91 17.50 42.83
C SER A 219 5.35 17.97 42.53
N GLU A 220 6.34 17.34 43.14
CA GLU A 220 7.76 17.61 42.88
C GLU A 220 8.21 17.19 41.51
N GLN A 221 7.78 16.01 41.05
CA GLN A 221 8.07 15.50 39.69
C GLN A 221 7.35 16.34 38.64
N VAL A 222 6.11 16.75 38.88
CA VAL A 222 5.40 17.70 38.02
C VAL A 222 6.15 19.03 37.94
N ALA A 223 6.66 19.55 39.05
CA ALA A 223 7.45 20.78 39.06
C ALA A 223 8.76 20.63 38.25
N GLN A 224 9.43 19.48 38.34
CA GLN A 224 10.64 19.18 37.57
C GLN A 224 10.32 19.06 36.07
N ALA A 225 9.22 18.39 35.69
CA ALA A 225 8.77 18.28 34.29
C ALA A 225 8.44 19.66 33.70
N ILE A 226 7.75 20.52 34.45
CA ILE A 226 7.48 21.91 34.04
C ILE A 226 8.78 22.69 33.84
N GLN A 227 9.72 22.55 34.76
CA GLN A 227 11.03 23.21 34.69
C GLN A 227 11.86 22.74 33.47
N ALA A 228 11.81 21.45 33.18
CA ALA A 228 12.49 20.88 32.01
C ALA A 228 11.94 21.41 30.66
N CYS A 229 10.66 21.81 30.61
CA CYS A 229 10.08 22.46 29.42
C CYS A 229 10.51 23.94 29.29
N ALA A 230 11.23 24.51 30.25
CA ALA A 230 11.69 25.90 30.27
C ALA A 230 10.63 26.94 29.82
N PRO A 231 9.39 26.91 30.37
CA PRO A 231 8.35 27.88 30.00
C PRO A 231 8.69 29.27 30.50
N ALA A 232 8.06 30.28 29.90
CA ALA A 232 8.12 31.65 30.44
C ALA A 232 7.56 31.70 31.88
N PRO A 233 8.19 32.45 32.82
CA PRO A 233 7.81 32.42 34.23
C PRO A 233 6.32 32.66 34.50
N GLU A 234 5.69 33.50 33.69
CA GLU A 234 4.28 33.83 33.78
C GLU A 234 3.34 32.65 33.42
N LEU A 235 3.81 31.63 32.74
CA LEU A 235 3.03 30.44 32.38
C LEU A 235 3.07 29.37 33.47
N VAL A 236 4.12 29.34 34.29
CA VAL A 236 4.35 28.32 35.34
C VAL A 236 3.17 28.19 36.29
N ALA A 237 2.59 29.31 36.71
CA ALA A 237 1.49 29.30 37.64
C ALA A 237 0.21 28.68 37.08
N GLU A 238 -0.05 28.86 35.77
CA GLU A 238 -1.20 28.26 35.09
C GLU A 238 -0.94 26.79 34.81
N MET A 239 0.26 26.42 34.36
CA MET A 239 0.68 25.03 34.14
C MET A 239 0.52 24.18 35.42
N ARG A 240 0.89 24.72 36.60
CA ARG A 240 0.72 24.03 37.90
C ARG A 240 -0.75 23.82 38.27
N ARG A 241 -1.66 24.66 37.82
CA ARG A 241 -3.10 24.55 38.11
C ARG A 241 -3.82 23.67 37.11
N ASN A 242 -3.20 23.39 35.95
CA ASN A 242 -3.78 22.55 34.92
C ASN A 242 -3.78 21.10 35.47
N PRO A 243 -4.92 20.42 35.56
CA PRO A 243 -4.99 19.03 36.02
C PRO A 243 -4.49 18.06 34.96
N VAL A 244 -3.28 18.26 34.46
CA VAL A 244 -2.64 17.32 33.56
C VAL A 244 -2.18 16.15 34.40
N THR A 245 -2.74 14.98 34.12
CA THR A 245 -2.26 13.72 34.66
C THR A 245 -0.98 13.37 33.92
N TYR A 246 0.15 13.49 34.60
CA TYR A 246 1.42 13.02 34.07
C TYR A 246 1.52 11.54 34.37
N GLU A 247 1.60 10.75 33.33
CA GLU A 247 1.78 9.33 33.44
C GLU A 247 3.26 8.96 33.27
N ASP A 248 3.62 7.77 33.73
CA ASP A 248 4.94 7.20 33.42
C ASP A 248 5.11 7.23 31.90
N PRO A 249 6.16 7.85 31.35
CA PRO A 249 6.33 7.97 29.91
C PRO A 249 6.58 6.65 29.18
N THR A 250 6.68 5.53 29.88
CA THR A 250 6.94 4.22 29.28
C THR A 250 5.95 3.16 29.76
N PRO A 251 5.35 2.37 28.85
CA PRO A 251 5.26 2.53 27.41
C PRO A 251 3.99 3.26 26.98
N SER A 252 4.08 4.13 26.00
CA SER A 252 2.90 4.76 25.38
C SER A 252 2.74 4.26 23.93
N THR A 253 1.48 4.02 23.55
CA THR A 253 1.11 3.76 22.16
C THR A 253 0.46 5.01 21.58
N SER A 254 1.02 5.53 20.51
CA SER A 254 0.48 6.69 19.80
C SER A 254 -0.18 6.29 18.50
N VAL A 255 -1.37 6.82 18.23
CA VAL A 255 -2.15 6.63 17.01
C VAL A 255 -2.43 7.98 16.38
N SER A 256 -1.75 8.33 15.31
CA SER A 256 -2.03 9.55 14.55
C SER A 256 -3.03 9.23 13.44
N LEU A 257 -4.12 9.98 13.36
CA LEU A 257 -5.17 9.83 12.36
C LEU A 257 -5.25 11.06 11.46
N ASP A 258 -5.26 10.82 10.16
CA ASP A 258 -5.45 11.86 9.15
C ASP A 258 -6.44 11.40 8.07
N ASP A 259 -7.29 12.32 7.63
CA ASP A 259 -8.37 12.06 6.68
C ASP A 259 -8.05 12.77 5.36
N VAL A 260 -7.61 11.99 4.37
CA VAL A 260 -7.20 12.51 3.08
C VAL A 260 -8.33 12.36 2.07
N ASN A 261 -8.86 13.48 1.62
CA ASN A 261 -9.88 13.52 0.59
C ASN A 261 -9.24 13.51 -0.80
N VAL A 262 -9.37 12.39 -1.51
CA VAL A 262 -8.85 12.23 -2.86
C VAL A 262 -9.98 12.43 -3.88
N LYS A 263 -9.73 13.25 -4.89
CA LYS A 263 -10.70 13.46 -5.98
C LYS A 263 -10.89 12.16 -6.76
N ARG A 264 -12.13 11.68 -6.80
CA ARG A 264 -12.48 10.48 -7.57
C ARG A 264 -12.22 10.70 -9.06
N GLN A 265 -11.47 9.81 -9.68
CA GLN A 265 -11.27 9.83 -11.13
C GLN A 265 -12.53 9.29 -11.84
N LYS A 266 -12.89 9.93 -12.97
CA LYS A 266 -14.00 9.44 -13.79
C LYS A 266 -13.62 8.08 -14.40
N ALA A 267 -14.54 7.12 -14.38
CA ALA A 267 -14.34 5.79 -14.94
C ALA A 267 -14.04 5.82 -16.45
N THR A 268 -14.64 6.78 -17.18
CA THR A 268 -14.35 7.01 -18.60
C THR A 268 -14.32 8.51 -18.91
N ARG A 269 -13.50 8.92 -19.88
CA ARG A 269 -13.47 10.32 -20.36
C ARG A 269 -14.80 10.80 -20.97
N LYS A 270 -15.67 9.88 -21.40
CA LYS A 270 -16.93 10.16 -22.10
C LYS A 270 -18.17 10.15 -21.18
N ALA A 271 -18.05 9.82 -19.91
CA ALA A 271 -19.16 9.89 -18.97
C ALA A 271 -19.48 11.37 -18.67
N ALA A 272 -20.25 11.99 -19.58
CA ALA A 272 -20.73 13.37 -19.49
C ALA A 272 -22.01 13.50 -18.63
N THR A 273 -22.41 12.48 -17.90
CA THR A 273 -23.49 12.58 -16.92
C THR A 273 -22.95 13.36 -15.73
N GLU A 274 -23.58 14.46 -15.39
CA GLU A 274 -23.23 15.27 -14.22
C GLU A 274 -23.15 14.39 -12.99
N PRO A 275 -22.00 14.30 -12.32
CA PRO A 275 -21.91 13.53 -11.10
C PRO A 275 -22.78 14.25 -10.07
N THR A 276 -23.78 13.57 -9.52
CA THR A 276 -24.42 13.99 -8.28
C THR A 276 -23.35 14.36 -7.28
N GLN A 277 -23.52 15.45 -6.55
CA GLN A 277 -22.49 16.06 -5.68
C GLN A 277 -21.88 15.06 -4.66
N GLU A 278 -22.57 13.96 -4.35
CA GLU A 278 -22.18 12.98 -3.33
C GLU A 278 -20.97 12.10 -3.67
N HIS A 279 -20.46 12.10 -4.90
CA HIS A 279 -19.41 11.14 -5.30
C HIS A 279 -18.14 11.78 -5.87
N LYS A 280 -17.87 13.05 -5.58
CA LYS A 280 -16.68 13.74 -6.11
C LYS A 280 -15.38 13.39 -5.39
N LEU A 281 -15.46 12.97 -4.14
CA LEU A 281 -14.32 12.67 -3.29
C LEU A 281 -14.37 11.23 -2.80
N VAL A 282 -13.21 10.61 -2.67
CA VAL A 282 -13.00 9.36 -1.94
C VAL A 282 -12.35 9.73 -0.62
N HIS A 283 -13.00 9.40 0.47
CA HIS A 283 -12.43 9.56 1.81
C HIS A 283 -11.47 8.41 2.07
N ASN A 284 -10.21 8.72 2.25
CA ASN A 284 -9.19 7.77 2.64
C ASN A 284 -8.62 8.20 3.98
N THR A 285 -8.79 7.38 5.00
CA THR A 285 -8.26 7.63 6.33
C THR A 285 -7.00 6.83 6.53
N ILE A 286 -5.99 7.44 7.10
CA ILE A 286 -4.70 6.84 7.41
C ILE A 286 -4.50 6.90 8.92
N ALA A 287 -4.14 5.77 9.52
CA ALA A 287 -3.68 5.67 10.88
C ALA A 287 -2.20 5.30 10.90
N HIS A 288 -1.39 6.08 11.61
CA HIS A 288 0.00 5.76 11.92
C HIS A 288 0.08 5.40 13.40
N ILE A 289 0.46 4.16 13.70
CA ILE A 289 0.59 3.62 15.06
C ILE A 289 2.07 3.53 15.37
N ALA A 290 2.51 4.16 16.46
CA ALA A 290 3.89 4.06 16.92
C ALA A 290 3.93 3.54 18.36
N HIS A 291 4.79 2.55 18.61
CA HIS A 291 5.02 1.92 19.90
C HIS A 291 6.45 1.41 20.00
N ALA A 292 7.14 1.69 21.11
CA ALA A 292 8.49 1.18 21.42
C ALA A 292 9.51 1.31 20.25
N GLY A 293 9.46 2.43 19.51
CA GLY A 293 10.34 2.69 18.37
C GLY A 293 9.95 1.97 17.06
N GLN A 294 8.87 1.21 17.05
CA GLN A 294 8.26 0.63 15.86
C GLN A 294 7.13 1.50 15.34
N ALA A 295 6.93 1.52 14.03
CA ALA A 295 5.85 2.25 13.39
C ALA A 295 5.10 1.38 12.40
N TYR A 296 3.77 1.50 12.38
CA TYR A 296 2.87 0.79 11.50
C TYR A 296 1.89 1.75 10.85
N VAL A 297 1.53 1.49 9.61
CA VAL A 297 0.55 2.32 8.88
C VAL A 297 -0.62 1.46 8.46
N ILE A 298 -1.82 1.90 8.82
CA ILE A 298 -3.08 1.29 8.41
C ILE A 298 -3.82 2.33 7.58
N ASN A 299 -4.32 1.95 6.42
CA ASN A 299 -5.18 2.79 5.60
C ASN A 299 -6.49 2.08 5.27
N GLY A 300 -7.53 2.86 4.98
CA GLY A 300 -8.84 2.31 4.63
C GLY A 300 -9.82 3.39 4.14
N HIS A 301 -11.02 2.94 3.77
CA HIS A 301 -12.07 3.81 3.26
C HIS A 301 -12.89 4.39 4.41
N GLY A 302 -12.48 5.56 4.87
CA GLY A 302 -13.16 6.30 5.92
C GLY A 302 -12.80 5.87 7.34
N VAL A 303 -13.10 6.75 8.27
CA VAL A 303 -12.66 6.69 9.67
C VAL A 303 -13.14 5.43 10.40
N ALA A 304 -14.38 5.01 10.16
CA ALA A 304 -14.97 3.87 10.88
C ALA A 304 -14.23 2.56 10.59
N GLN A 305 -13.92 2.29 9.31
CA GLN A 305 -13.16 1.11 8.91
C GLN A 305 -11.75 1.14 9.49
N VAL A 306 -11.06 2.29 9.42
CA VAL A 306 -9.70 2.41 9.95
C VAL A 306 -9.67 2.23 11.46
N LEU A 307 -10.63 2.80 12.20
CA LEU A 307 -10.70 2.61 13.66
C LEU A 307 -10.97 1.14 14.05
N GLN A 308 -11.77 0.42 13.26
CA GLN A 308 -11.97 -1.03 13.43
C GLN A 308 -10.66 -1.81 13.25
N LEU A 309 -9.90 -1.52 12.19
CA LEU A 309 -8.59 -2.14 11.94
C LEU A 309 -7.56 -1.77 13.02
N VAL A 310 -7.56 -0.50 13.46
CA VAL A 310 -6.72 -0.02 14.57
C VAL A 310 -7.04 -0.76 15.86
N LEU A 311 -8.33 -0.90 16.22
CA LEU A 311 -8.73 -1.64 17.41
C LEU A 311 -8.29 -3.10 17.35
N ALA A 312 -8.50 -3.78 16.23
CA ALA A 312 -8.04 -5.16 16.06
C ALA A 312 -6.52 -5.27 16.18
N PHE A 313 -5.77 -4.32 15.60
CA PHE A 313 -4.31 -4.27 15.71
C PHE A 313 -3.85 -4.09 17.18
N LEU A 314 -4.47 -3.17 17.89
CA LEU A 314 -4.14 -2.89 19.30
C LEU A 314 -4.46 -4.10 20.21
N LEU A 315 -5.58 -4.78 19.98
CA LEU A 315 -5.95 -6.01 20.70
C LEU A 315 -4.96 -7.14 20.42
N HIS A 316 -4.69 -7.42 19.15
CA HIS A 316 -3.77 -8.49 18.73
C HIS A 316 -2.37 -8.34 19.31
N ASN A 317 -1.87 -7.11 19.36
CA ASN A 317 -0.52 -6.80 19.85
C ASN A 317 -0.50 -6.45 21.35
N GLN A 318 -1.63 -6.56 22.07
CA GLN A 318 -1.75 -6.27 23.50
C GLN A 318 -1.36 -4.83 23.89
N LEU A 319 -1.61 -3.85 22.99
CA LEU A 319 -1.21 -2.46 23.15
C LEU A 319 -2.25 -1.58 23.88
N LEU A 320 -3.39 -2.16 24.27
CA LEU A 320 -4.45 -1.44 25.01
C LEU A 320 -4.18 -1.30 26.49
N THR A 321 -3.19 -2.01 27.02
CA THR A 321 -2.76 -1.91 28.43
C THR A 321 -1.83 -0.72 28.68
N ASP A 322 -1.35 -0.09 27.61
CA ASP A 322 -0.45 1.04 27.66
C ASP A 322 -1.23 2.37 27.60
N ASN A 323 -0.53 3.48 27.85
CA ASN A 323 -1.10 4.79 27.59
C ASN A 323 -1.44 4.96 26.11
N LEU A 324 -2.72 5.10 25.79
CA LEU A 324 -3.17 5.27 24.41
C LEU A 324 -3.39 6.74 24.08
N LEU A 325 -2.61 7.25 23.12
CA LEU A 325 -2.63 8.64 22.68
C LEU A 325 -3.11 8.72 21.23
N PHE A 326 -4.22 9.40 20.98
CA PHE A 326 -4.69 9.73 19.63
C PHE A 326 -4.28 11.14 19.24
N PHE A 327 -3.57 11.30 18.13
CA PHE A 327 -3.23 12.59 17.53
C PHE A 327 -4.15 12.86 16.34
N VAL A 328 -4.83 14.00 16.35
CA VAL A 328 -5.79 14.40 15.32
C VAL A 328 -5.60 15.86 14.89
N ASP A 329 -6.02 16.18 13.68
CA ASP A 329 -5.94 17.53 13.10
C ASP A 329 -6.98 18.53 13.63
N GLY A 330 -7.81 18.11 14.57
CA GLY A 330 -8.91 18.90 15.13
C GLY A 330 -10.21 18.82 14.35
N GLN A 331 -10.33 17.94 13.36
CA GLN A 331 -11.62 17.64 12.73
C GLN A 331 -12.58 17.01 13.74
N ARG A 332 -13.75 17.63 13.89
CA ARG A 332 -14.78 17.16 14.83
C ARG A 332 -15.25 15.73 14.51
N THR A 333 -15.26 15.36 13.25
CA THR A 333 -15.64 14.02 12.80
C THR A 333 -14.69 12.94 13.29
N LEU A 334 -13.37 13.16 13.20
CA LEU A 334 -12.34 12.26 13.73
C LEU A 334 -12.47 12.14 15.25
N TYR A 335 -12.54 13.28 15.94
CA TYR A 335 -12.69 13.32 17.39
C TYR A 335 -13.92 12.52 17.87
N THR A 336 -15.09 12.75 17.28
CA THR A 336 -16.33 12.06 17.63
C THR A 336 -16.25 10.56 17.31
N ALA A 337 -15.62 10.17 16.20
CA ALA A 337 -15.46 8.79 15.82
C ALA A 337 -14.53 8.03 16.79
N ILE A 338 -13.42 8.63 17.21
CA ILE A 338 -12.52 8.04 18.21
C ILE A 338 -13.25 7.87 19.55
N LEU A 339 -13.93 8.91 20.03
CA LEU A 339 -14.72 8.81 21.26
C LEU A 339 -15.74 7.68 21.19
N GLY A 340 -16.45 7.54 20.06
CA GLY A 340 -17.43 6.46 19.86
C GLY A 340 -16.80 5.07 19.85
N ALA A 341 -15.67 4.90 19.17
CA ALA A 341 -15.00 3.61 19.04
C ALA A 341 -14.32 3.14 20.34
N PHE A 342 -13.82 4.07 21.16
CA PHE A 342 -13.03 3.77 22.36
C PHE A 342 -13.72 4.20 23.67
N ALA A 343 -15.02 4.54 23.66
CA ALA A 343 -15.77 4.94 24.86
C ALA A 343 -15.81 3.87 25.97
N TRP A 344 -15.56 2.64 25.65
CA TRP A 344 -15.49 1.51 26.58
C TRP A 344 -14.16 1.42 27.34
N LEU A 345 -13.09 2.07 26.84
CA LEU A 345 -11.81 2.15 27.55
C LEU A 345 -11.91 3.15 28.71
N LEU A 346 -11.31 2.79 29.85
CA LEU A 346 -11.32 3.63 31.04
C LEU A 346 -10.53 4.92 30.84
N SER A 347 -9.42 4.88 30.12
CA SER A 347 -8.65 6.07 29.81
C SER A 347 -7.93 5.98 28.47
N PHE A 348 -8.00 7.03 27.70
CA PHE A 348 -7.17 7.33 26.54
C PHE A 348 -7.16 8.84 26.38
N GLN A 349 -6.19 9.36 25.65
CA GLN A 349 -6.08 10.80 25.44
C GLN A 349 -6.20 11.13 23.95
N ILE A 350 -6.94 12.18 23.62
CA ILE A 350 -6.97 12.76 22.27
C ILE A 350 -6.22 14.08 22.30
N VAL A 351 -5.14 14.15 21.56
CA VAL A 351 -4.23 15.28 21.47
C VAL A 351 -4.40 15.96 20.13
N LEU A 352 -4.58 17.29 20.15
CA LEU A 352 -4.60 18.07 18.93
C LEU A 352 -3.17 18.18 18.38
N ASP A 353 -3.00 17.82 17.11
CA ASP A 353 -1.70 17.93 16.43
C ASP A 353 -1.25 19.39 16.37
N TRP A 354 -0.05 19.64 16.88
CA TRP A 354 0.56 20.96 16.95
C TRP A 354 0.70 21.64 15.59
N PHE A 355 1.09 20.91 14.56
CA PHE A 355 1.26 21.50 13.22
C PHE A 355 -0.05 22.02 12.66
N HIS A 356 -1.12 21.26 12.82
CA HIS A 356 -2.46 21.67 12.39
C HIS A 356 -2.97 22.84 13.23
N LEU A 357 -2.78 22.82 14.54
CA LEU A 357 -3.15 23.92 15.41
C LEU A 357 -2.41 25.22 15.03
N ALA A 358 -1.08 25.15 14.91
CA ALA A 358 -0.25 26.28 14.54
C ALA A 358 -0.63 26.85 13.17
N LYS A 359 -0.86 25.99 12.17
CA LYS A 359 -1.32 26.35 10.83
C LYS A 359 -2.68 27.07 10.88
N ARG A 360 -3.64 26.52 11.62
CA ARG A 360 -4.97 27.11 11.78
C ARG A 360 -4.90 28.50 12.44
N CYS A 361 -4.10 28.65 13.50
CA CYS A 361 -3.87 29.96 14.11
C CYS A 361 -3.29 30.96 13.11
N GLN A 362 -2.30 30.56 12.31
CA GLN A 362 -1.71 31.42 11.29
C GLN A 362 -2.71 31.82 10.20
N GLU A 363 -3.50 30.88 9.70
CA GLU A 363 -4.53 31.11 8.68
C GLU A 363 -5.60 32.06 9.18
N GLN A 364 -6.20 31.78 10.34
CA GLN A 364 -7.30 32.57 10.89
C GLN A 364 -6.86 33.99 11.28
N LEU A 365 -5.69 34.11 11.91
CA LEU A 365 -5.14 35.43 12.23
C LEU A 365 -4.73 36.21 10.97
N SER A 366 -4.36 35.53 9.88
CA SER A 366 -4.10 36.20 8.60
C SER A 366 -5.37 36.76 7.96
N LEU A 367 -6.51 36.13 8.20
CA LEU A 367 -7.81 36.63 7.75
C LEU A 367 -8.34 37.78 8.63
N ALA A 368 -8.11 37.68 9.93
CA ALA A 368 -8.63 38.65 10.90
C ALA A 368 -7.78 39.92 11.01
N MET A 369 -6.48 39.86 10.77
CA MET A 369 -5.54 40.95 11.00
C MET A 369 -4.95 41.52 9.71
N LYS A 370 -4.95 42.84 9.61
CA LYS A 370 -4.22 43.57 8.57
C LYS A 370 -2.78 43.85 9.06
N GLY A 371 -1.82 43.17 8.46
CA GLY A 371 -0.40 43.40 8.73
C GLY A 371 0.33 42.17 9.26
N ARG A 372 1.38 41.76 8.51
CA ARG A 372 2.18 40.57 8.82
C ARG A 372 2.92 40.70 10.16
N GLU A 373 3.38 41.89 10.48
CA GLU A 373 4.15 42.15 11.72
C GLU A 373 3.28 42.01 12.95
N ILE A 374 2.09 42.58 12.95
CA ILE A 374 1.12 42.52 14.07
C ILE A 374 0.71 41.07 14.31
N ARG A 375 0.37 40.35 13.25
CA ARG A 375 0.05 38.93 13.33
C ARG A 375 1.19 38.13 13.93
N ASN A 376 2.42 38.30 13.44
CA ASN A 376 3.58 37.54 13.93
C ASN A 376 3.93 37.88 15.39
N ALA A 377 3.75 39.13 15.82
CA ALA A 377 3.93 39.54 17.20
C ALA A 377 2.91 38.83 18.13
N LEU A 378 1.63 38.73 17.70
CA LEU A 378 0.60 38.00 18.45
C LEU A 378 0.90 36.48 18.46
N LEU A 379 1.25 35.86 17.35
CA LEU A 379 1.60 34.44 17.27
C LEU A 379 2.78 34.09 18.19
N LYS A 380 3.77 34.98 18.29
CA LYS A 380 4.91 34.81 19.20
C LYS A 380 4.50 34.74 20.69
N GLN A 381 3.42 35.38 21.07
CA GLN A 381 2.87 35.32 22.41
C GLN A 381 1.89 34.17 22.60
N LEU A 382 1.10 33.86 21.56
CA LEU A 382 0.05 32.85 21.59
C LEU A 382 0.62 31.41 21.58
N PHE A 383 1.64 31.12 20.79
CA PHE A 383 2.17 29.78 20.66
C PHE A 383 2.76 29.20 21.94
N PRO A 384 3.53 29.92 22.76
CA PRO A 384 3.97 29.39 24.05
C PRO A 384 2.79 29.05 25.00
N CYS A 385 1.72 29.85 24.99
CA CYS A 385 0.53 29.55 25.78
C CYS A 385 -0.14 28.26 25.35
N LEU A 386 -0.32 28.06 24.00
CA LEU A 386 -0.94 26.87 23.44
C LEU A 386 -0.06 25.63 23.62
N TRP A 387 1.25 25.77 23.43
CA TRP A 387 2.22 24.68 23.60
C TRP A 387 2.22 24.11 25.03
N HIS A 388 2.10 24.97 26.02
CA HIS A 388 2.09 24.57 27.42
C HIS A 388 0.67 24.35 27.99
N GLY A 389 -0.36 24.30 27.11
CA GLY A 389 -1.75 24.06 27.56
C GLY A 389 -2.39 25.20 28.35
N CYS A 390 -1.80 26.38 28.33
CA CYS A 390 -2.35 27.59 29.02
C CYS A 390 -3.46 28.22 28.16
N VAL A 391 -4.57 27.48 27.99
CA VAL A 391 -5.68 27.85 27.09
C VAL A 391 -6.37 29.14 27.54
N GLY A 392 -6.58 29.33 28.87
CA GLY A 392 -7.20 30.55 29.41
C GLY A 392 -6.43 31.81 29.04
N ARG A 393 -5.09 31.75 29.14
CA ARG A 393 -4.21 32.86 28.73
C ARG A 393 -4.18 33.05 27.22
N ALA A 394 -4.18 31.96 26.46
CA ALA A 394 -4.26 32.02 25.00
C ALA A 394 -5.54 32.74 24.52
N ILE A 395 -6.69 32.43 25.14
CA ILE A 395 -7.98 33.10 24.86
C ILE A 395 -7.91 34.60 25.24
N ALA A 396 -7.29 34.93 26.37
CA ALA A 396 -7.16 36.31 26.79
C ALA A 396 -6.26 37.19 25.90
N LEU A 397 -5.40 36.58 25.09
CA LEU A 397 -4.57 37.26 24.10
C LEU A 397 -5.32 37.57 22.78
N LEU A 398 -6.39 36.86 22.49
CA LEU A 398 -7.22 37.00 21.27
C LEU A 398 -8.35 38.01 21.49
#